data_5bcf5963155635f1e8c7316ce1610cde
#
_entry.id   5bcf5963155635f1e8c7316ce1610cde
#
_cell.length_a   1.000
_cell.length_b   1.000
_cell.length_c   1.000
_cell.angle_alpha   90.00
_cell.angle_beta   90.00
_cell.angle_gamma   90.00
#
_symmetry.space_group_name_H-M   'P 1'
#
loop_
_entity.id
_entity.type
_entity.pdbx_description
1 polymer ?
#
loop_
_entity_poly.entity_id
_entity_poly.type
_entity_poly.pdbx_seq_one_letter_code
_entity_poly.pdbx_strand_id
1 'polypeptide(L)'
;MAALFTNSLAAIYYLYPKVVQRPGYIVRNHIDVNIKFAVAGFALWACSAFATEVVTHPAVAMDQLTVTQLRAIYSMRQQNWPDGTTIRVFVLSAKNPIHQSFAKEKLQMFPYQLDRIWQKITYSGLGSAPVVLASEQQMREVVANTEGAIGYIENSDELSKLKVIHVTQ
;
A
#
# COMPACT_ATOMS: atom_id res chain seq x y z
N MET A 1 -12.35 -17.08 -28.98
CA MET A 1 -11.13 -17.34 -28.20
C MET A 1 -11.53 -17.78 -26.79
N ALA A 2 -11.82 -19.06 -26.64
CA ALA A 2 -12.16 -19.68 -25.36
C ALA A 2 -11.47 -21.04 -25.33
N ALA A 3 -10.33 -21.13 -24.70
CA ALA A 3 -9.66 -22.38 -24.34
C ALA A 3 -8.40 -22.01 -23.55
N LEU A 4 -8.41 -22.14 -22.22
CA LEU A 4 -7.22 -22.28 -21.34
C LEU A 4 -7.60 -22.38 -19.85
N PHE A 5 -8.73 -23.03 -19.50
CA PHE A 5 -9.07 -23.31 -18.09
C PHE A 5 -9.47 -24.77 -17.83
N THR A 6 -8.85 -25.74 -18.48
CA THR A 6 -9.24 -27.17 -18.31
C THR A 6 -8.07 -28.09 -17.98
N ASN A 7 -7.07 -27.67 -17.20
CA ASN A 7 -5.96 -28.58 -16.85
C ASN A 7 -5.54 -28.61 -15.38
N SER A 8 -6.33 -28.10 -14.45
CA SER A 8 -5.95 -28.14 -13.03
C SER A 8 -6.65 -29.22 -12.18
N LEU A 9 -7.66 -29.91 -12.71
CA LEU A 9 -8.35 -30.97 -12.00
C LEU A 9 -7.82 -32.38 -12.26
N ALA A 10 -7.03 -32.58 -13.32
CA ALA A 10 -6.45 -33.86 -13.67
C ALA A 10 -5.26 -34.27 -12.79
N ALA A 11 -4.57 -33.32 -12.16
CA ALA A 11 -3.39 -33.58 -11.33
C ALA A 11 -3.73 -34.16 -9.95
N ILE A 12 -4.97 -34.01 -9.48
CA ILE A 12 -5.39 -34.51 -8.16
C ILE A 12 -5.73 -36.02 -8.21
N TYR A 13 -6.05 -36.52 -9.36
CA TYR A 13 -6.43 -37.94 -9.51
C TYR A 13 -5.24 -38.94 -9.50
N TYR A 14 -4.00 -38.47 -9.67
CA TYR A 14 -2.82 -39.31 -9.73
C TYR A 14 -2.09 -39.55 -8.41
N LEU A 15 -2.51 -38.90 -7.34
CA LEU A 15 -1.81 -38.95 -6.03
C LEU A 15 -2.43 -39.87 -4.98
N TYR A 16 -3.52 -40.60 -5.29
CA TYR A 16 -4.09 -41.57 -4.35
C TYR A 16 -3.86 -42.98 -4.83
N PRO A 17 -3.01 -43.78 -4.15
CA PRO A 17 -2.85 -45.19 -4.43
C PRO A 17 -4.13 -45.95 -4.10
N LYS A 18 -4.50 -46.88 -4.98
CA LYS A 18 -5.62 -47.82 -4.90
C LYS A 18 -5.79 -48.37 -3.49
N VAL A 19 -6.83 -47.97 -2.79
CA VAL A 19 -7.29 -48.66 -1.59
C VAL A 19 -7.93 -49.98 -2.02
N VAL A 20 -7.31 -51.08 -1.61
CA VAL A 20 -7.78 -52.45 -1.82
C VAL A 20 -9.22 -52.56 -1.26
N GLN A 21 -10.14 -52.85 -2.14
CA GLN A 21 -11.54 -53.18 -1.77
C GLN A 21 -11.57 -54.50 -1.01
N ARG A 22 -11.78 -54.47 0.30
CA ARG A 22 -12.23 -55.64 1.05
C ARG A 22 -13.77 -55.58 1.10
N PRO A 23 -14.49 -56.65 0.72
CA PRO A 23 -15.95 -56.70 0.81
C PRO A 23 -16.36 -56.80 2.30
N GLY A 24 -17.18 -55.90 2.77
CA GLY A 24 -17.82 -56.01 4.05
C GLY A 24 -17.77 -54.83 5.03
N TYR A 25 -17.23 -53.64 4.65
CA TYR A 25 -17.28 -52.47 5.51
C TYR A 25 -18.24 -51.42 4.96
N ILE A 26 -19.41 -51.31 5.59
CA ILE A 26 -20.33 -50.19 5.38
C ILE A 26 -19.74 -49.00 6.10
N VAL A 27 -18.94 -48.20 5.43
CA VAL A 27 -18.53 -46.87 5.92
C VAL A 27 -19.71 -45.93 5.77
N ARG A 28 -20.44 -45.72 6.86
CA ARG A 28 -21.52 -44.76 6.96
C ARG A 28 -20.89 -43.37 6.78
N ASN A 29 -21.19 -42.71 5.65
CA ASN A 29 -20.77 -41.39 5.30
C ASN A 29 -21.17 -40.36 6.38
N HIS A 30 -20.26 -40.04 7.28
CA HIS A 30 -20.34 -38.89 8.17
C HIS A 30 -19.35 -37.75 7.80
N ILE A 31 -18.82 -37.79 6.57
CA ILE A 31 -17.78 -36.77 6.14
C ILE A 31 -18.44 -35.59 5.41
N ASP A 32 -19.69 -35.69 4.96
CA ASP A 32 -20.30 -34.66 4.08
C ASP A 32 -20.73 -33.36 4.77
N VAL A 33 -20.83 -33.35 6.11
CA VAL A 33 -21.28 -32.14 6.81
C VAL A 33 -20.14 -31.17 7.10
N ASN A 34 -18.95 -31.66 7.35
CA ASN A 34 -17.81 -30.80 7.74
C ASN A 34 -17.16 -30.06 6.59
N ILE A 35 -17.20 -30.59 5.36
CA ILE A 35 -16.60 -29.94 4.19
C ILE A 35 -17.41 -28.72 3.75
N LYS A 36 -18.73 -28.75 3.87
CA LYS A 36 -19.60 -27.62 3.51
C LYS A 36 -19.43 -26.42 4.47
N PHE A 37 -19.14 -26.67 5.74
CA PHE A 37 -18.84 -25.61 6.70
C PHE A 37 -17.40 -25.04 6.58
N ALA A 38 -16.43 -25.85 6.15
CA ALA A 38 -15.06 -25.39 5.93
C ALA A 38 -14.93 -24.46 4.72
N VAL A 39 -15.71 -24.68 3.66
CA VAL A 39 -15.71 -23.82 2.46
C VAL A 39 -16.45 -22.49 2.74
N ALA A 40 -17.49 -22.48 3.57
CA ALA A 40 -18.21 -21.26 3.94
C ALA A 40 -17.38 -20.32 4.86
N GLY A 41 -16.46 -20.87 5.67
CA GLY A 41 -15.60 -20.08 6.57
C GLY A 41 -14.44 -19.36 5.87
N PHE A 42 -14.02 -19.81 4.68
CA PHE A 42 -12.90 -19.21 3.97
C PHE A 42 -13.26 -17.98 3.13
N ALA A 43 -14.56 -17.74 2.87
CA ALA A 43 -15.04 -16.66 2.02
C ALA A 43 -15.15 -15.29 2.73
N LEU A 44 -14.91 -15.19 4.06
CA LEU A 44 -15.14 -13.98 4.85
C LEU A 44 -13.86 -13.22 5.27
N TRP A 45 -12.69 -13.64 4.84
CA TRP A 45 -11.49 -12.83 5.02
C TRP A 45 -11.32 -11.88 3.83
N ALA A 46 -12.26 -10.96 3.66
CA ALA A 46 -12.05 -9.76 2.88
C ALA A 46 -11.03 -8.92 3.64
N CYS A 47 -9.74 -9.12 3.32
CA CYS A 47 -8.68 -8.24 3.76
C CYS A 47 -8.97 -6.86 3.12
N SER A 48 -9.50 -5.93 3.91
CA SER A 48 -9.63 -4.53 3.51
C SER A 48 -8.21 -4.01 3.29
N ALA A 49 -7.75 -4.00 2.05
CA ALA A 49 -6.53 -3.34 1.67
C ALA A 49 -6.77 -1.83 1.78
N PHE A 50 -6.42 -1.24 2.91
CA PHE A 50 -6.37 0.22 3.05
C PHE A 50 -5.28 0.74 2.12
N ALA A 51 -5.69 1.39 1.05
CA ALA A 51 -4.76 1.97 0.10
C ALA A 51 -4.28 3.33 0.63
N THR A 52 -2.98 3.49 0.81
CA THR A 52 -2.40 4.79 1.13
C THR A 52 -2.53 5.74 -0.05
N GLU A 53 -3.03 6.95 0.16
CA GLU A 53 -3.17 7.98 -0.86
C GLU A 53 -2.19 9.12 -0.66
N VAL A 54 -1.67 9.67 -1.76
CA VAL A 54 -0.82 10.86 -1.76
C VAL A 54 -1.70 12.09 -1.80
N VAL A 55 -1.48 13.01 -0.86
CA VAL A 55 -2.26 14.24 -0.73
C VAL A 55 -1.37 15.46 -0.75
N THR A 56 -1.90 16.55 -1.31
CA THR A 56 -1.22 17.84 -1.37
C THR A 56 -2.14 18.98 -0.96
N HIS A 57 -1.54 20.15 -0.77
CA HIS A 57 -2.29 21.39 -0.64
C HIS A 57 -3.09 21.65 -1.94
N PRO A 58 -4.32 22.17 -1.87
CA PRO A 58 -5.18 22.39 -3.04
C PRO A 58 -4.56 23.31 -4.11
N ALA A 59 -3.70 24.25 -3.72
CA ALA A 59 -3.02 25.16 -4.65
C ALA A 59 -1.97 24.50 -5.54
N VAL A 60 -1.55 23.26 -5.25
CA VAL A 60 -0.60 22.53 -6.09
C VAL A 60 -1.25 22.20 -7.44
N ALA A 61 -0.66 22.67 -8.54
CA ALA A 61 -1.26 22.56 -9.87
C ALA A 61 -1.23 21.14 -10.48
N MET A 62 -0.50 20.20 -9.87
CA MET A 62 -0.33 18.85 -10.40
C MET A 62 -1.41 17.89 -9.89
N ASP A 63 -1.96 17.08 -10.80
CA ASP A 63 -2.95 16.03 -10.49
C ASP A 63 -2.35 14.62 -10.49
N GLN A 64 -1.18 14.46 -11.11
CA GLN A 64 -0.51 13.18 -11.26
C GLN A 64 1.00 13.30 -11.02
N LEU A 65 1.59 12.27 -10.42
CA LEU A 65 3.03 12.10 -10.27
C LEU A 65 3.41 10.68 -10.68
N THR A 66 4.56 10.55 -11.34
CA THR A 66 5.15 9.22 -11.52
C THR A 66 5.82 8.76 -10.21
N VAL A 67 5.96 7.45 -10.03
CA VAL A 67 6.72 6.88 -8.90
C VAL A 67 8.13 7.47 -8.82
N THR A 68 8.77 7.73 -9.97
CA THR A 68 10.10 8.35 -10.03
C THR A 68 10.12 9.78 -9.49
N GLN A 69 9.13 10.60 -9.86
CA GLN A 69 8.98 11.97 -9.34
C GLN A 69 8.67 11.95 -7.84
N LEU A 70 7.76 11.07 -7.41
CA LEU A 70 7.43 10.91 -6.00
C LEU A 70 8.68 10.53 -5.17
N ARG A 71 9.49 9.58 -5.66
CA ARG A 71 10.78 9.24 -5.05
C ARG A 71 11.73 10.42 -5.00
N ALA A 72 11.81 11.23 -6.07
CA ALA A 72 12.68 12.41 -6.11
C ALA A 72 12.27 13.44 -5.06
N ILE A 73 10.97 13.65 -4.87
CA ILE A 73 10.42 14.54 -3.83
C ILE A 73 10.76 14.01 -2.44
N TYR A 74 10.37 12.77 -2.11
CA TYR A 74 10.60 12.21 -0.78
C TYR A 74 12.08 11.92 -0.47
N SER A 75 12.93 11.78 -1.48
CA SER A 75 14.39 11.74 -1.29
C SER A 75 15.04 13.12 -1.28
N MET A 76 14.26 14.22 -1.25
CA MET A 76 14.71 15.62 -1.20
C MET A 76 15.57 16.03 -2.41
N ARG A 77 15.51 15.29 -3.53
CA ARG A 77 16.19 15.64 -4.77
C ARG A 77 15.41 16.64 -5.61
N GLN A 78 14.09 16.63 -5.52
CA GLN A 78 13.22 17.63 -6.10
C GLN A 78 12.63 18.48 -4.97
N GLN A 79 12.93 19.77 -4.97
CA GLN A 79 12.57 20.70 -3.91
C GLN A 79 11.52 21.73 -4.34
N ASN A 80 11.22 21.83 -5.63
CA ASN A 80 10.23 22.75 -6.16
C ASN A 80 9.24 22.04 -7.07
N TRP A 81 8.00 22.48 -7.03
CA TRP A 81 6.98 22.16 -8.00
C TRP A 81 7.31 22.80 -9.36
N PRO A 82 6.70 22.37 -10.48
CA PRO A 82 6.94 22.95 -11.80
C PRO A 82 6.63 24.45 -11.91
N ASP A 83 5.73 24.95 -11.07
CA ASP A 83 5.37 26.36 -10.95
C ASP A 83 6.39 27.19 -10.15
N GLY A 84 7.44 26.55 -9.61
CA GLY A 84 8.47 27.19 -8.78
C GLY A 84 8.15 27.21 -7.29
N THR A 85 6.97 26.82 -6.86
CA THR A 85 6.60 26.73 -5.45
C THR A 85 7.46 25.69 -4.72
N THR A 86 7.96 26.02 -3.54
CA THR A 86 8.79 25.10 -2.75
C THR A 86 7.96 23.92 -2.22
N ILE A 87 8.44 22.71 -2.43
CA ILE A 87 7.83 21.49 -1.91
C ILE A 87 8.11 21.35 -0.41
N ARG A 88 7.07 21.23 0.39
CA ARG A 88 7.15 20.94 1.83
C ARG A 88 6.72 19.51 2.10
N VAL A 89 7.69 18.65 2.41
CA VAL A 89 7.46 17.20 2.58
C VAL A 89 7.16 16.90 4.03
N PHE A 90 6.00 16.27 4.26
CA PHE A 90 5.56 15.81 5.56
C PHE A 90 5.50 14.28 5.58
N VAL A 91 5.95 13.68 6.69
CA VAL A 91 5.99 12.23 6.88
C VAL A 91 5.50 11.86 8.27
N LEU A 92 4.99 10.64 8.41
CA LEU A 92 4.74 10.05 9.71
C LEU A 92 6.01 9.35 10.23
N SER A 93 6.02 9.05 11.53
CA SER A 93 7.12 8.28 12.14
C SER A 93 7.39 6.98 11.37
N ALA A 94 8.64 6.59 11.23
CA ALA A 94 9.06 5.35 10.57
C ALA A 94 8.41 4.06 11.16
N LYS A 95 7.97 4.12 12.42
CA LYS A 95 7.24 3.02 13.09
C LYS A 95 5.75 2.99 12.77
N ASN A 96 5.22 4.06 12.17
CA ASN A 96 3.80 4.16 11.83
C ASN A 96 3.47 3.21 10.66
N PRO A 97 2.42 2.35 10.76
CA PRO A 97 2.06 1.42 9.70
C PRO A 97 1.71 2.13 8.38
N ILE A 98 1.06 3.30 8.42
CA ILE A 98 0.74 4.10 7.22
C ILE A 98 2.03 4.51 6.49
N HIS A 99 3.08 4.94 7.23
CA HIS A 99 4.38 5.25 6.63
C HIS A 99 5.02 4.03 5.97
N GLN A 100 4.91 2.87 6.62
CA GLN A 100 5.47 1.63 6.08
C GLN A 100 4.76 1.18 4.80
N SER A 101 3.43 1.26 4.76
CA SER A 101 2.63 0.96 3.56
C SER A 101 2.94 1.96 2.45
N PHE A 102 2.93 3.25 2.74
CA PHE A 102 3.28 4.31 1.79
C PHE A 102 4.66 4.08 1.14
N ALA A 103 5.69 3.84 1.95
CA ALA A 103 7.04 3.62 1.46
C ALA A 103 7.13 2.39 0.53
N LYS A 104 6.49 1.28 0.90
CA LYS A 104 6.51 0.04 0.11
C LYS A 104 5.64 0.12 -1.14
N GLU A 105 4.42 0.64 -1.02
CA GLU A 105 3.43 0.59 -2.10
C GLU A 105 3.58 1.75 -3.09
N LYS A 106 3.74 2.98 -2.59
CA LYS A 106 3.80 4.18 -3.43
C LYS A 106 5.22 4.52 -3.85
N LEU A 107 6.18 4.49 -2.92
CA LEU A 107 7.59 4.75 -3.25
C LEU A 107 8.33 3.51 -3.75
N GLN A 108 7.80 2.30 -3.55
CA GLN A 108 8.47 1.02 -3.84
C GLN A 108 9.88 0.99 -3.22
N MET A 109 9.99 1.49 -1.99
CA MET A 109 11.21 1.56 -1.19
C MET A 109 10.94 1.03 0.21
N PHE A 110 11.98 0.50 0.85
CA PHE A 110 11.86 0.14 2.27
C PHE A 110 12.03 1.40 3.15
N PRO A 111 11.30 1.53 4.26
CA PRO A 111 11.38 2.71 5.14
C PRO A 111 12.81 3.05 5.58
N TYR A 112 13.62 2.04 5.93
CA TYR A 112 15.02 2.26 6.34
C TYR A 112 15.91 2.89 5.25
N GLN A 113 15.54 2.74 3.97
CA GLN A 113 16.29 3.38 2.87
C GLN A 113 16.02 4.88 2.85
N LEU A 114 14.78 5.30 3.10
CA LEU A 114 14.42 6.71 3.25
C LEU A 114 15.13 7.33 4.46
N ASP A 115 15.11 6.67 5.62
CA ASP A 115 15.79 7.15 6.82
C ASP A 115 17.28 7.38 6.57
N ARG A 116 17.95 6.46 5.87
CA ARG A 116 19.37 6.63 5.50
C ARG A 116 19.61 7.84 4.59
N ILE A 117 18.71 8.07 3.62
CA ILE A 117 18.79 9.21 2.72
C ILE A 117 18.66 10.51 3.54
N TRP A 118 17.66 10.59 4.40
CA TRP A 118 17.40 11.77 5.23
C TRP A 118 18.51 12.06 6.23
N GLN A 119 19.04 11.03 6.88
CA GLN A 119 20.21 11.16 7.75
C GLN A 119 21.42 11.71 6.97
N LYS A 120 21.71 11.14 5.79
CA LYS A 120 22.83 11.60 4.96
C LYS A 120 22.67 13.08 4.58
N ILE A 121 21.47 13.51 4.16
CA ILE A 121 21.19 14.91 3.77
C ILE A 121 21.39 15.84 4.96
N THR A 122 20.85 15.48 6.12
CA THR A 122 20.95 16.28 7.35
C THR A 122 22.41 16.43 7.82
N TYR A 123 23.15 15.30 7.90
CA TYR A 123 24.53 15.32 8.41
C TYR A 123 25.53 15.94 7.41
N SER A 124 25.24 15.92 6.11
CA SER A 124 26.11 16.57 5.11
C SER A 124 25.84 18.05 4.92
N GLY A 125 24.79 18.61 5.57
CA GLY A 125 24.40 20.01 5.38
C GLY A 125 23.82 20.33 4.00
N LEU A 126 23.49 19.32 3.19
CA LEU A 126 22.95 19.49 1.83
C LEU A 126 21.46 19.83 1.80
N GLY A 127 20.79 19.80 2.94
CA GLY A 127 19.36 20.10 3.06
C GLY A 127 18.78 19.67 4.41
N SER A 128 17.47 19.81 4.55
CA SER A 128 16.74 19.39 5.72
C SER A 128 15.95 18.12 5.42
N ALA A 129 15.85 17.22 6.40
CA ALA A 129 14.96 16.09 6.34
C ALA A 129 13.49 16.55 6.29
N PRO A 130 12.56 15.68 5.81
CA PRO A 130 11.13 15.94 5.93
C PRO A 130 10.68 16.19 7.36
N VAL A 131 9.59 16.94 7.51
CA VAL A 131 9.00 17.18 8.83
C VAL A 131 8.22 15.96 9.26
N VAL A 132 8.55 15.40 10.44
CA VAL A 132 7.88 14.22 11.00
C VAL A 132 6.67 14.68 11.82
N LEU A 133 5.50 14.16 11.49
CA LEU A 133 4.23 14.42 12.17
C LEU A 133 3.84 13.24 13.07
N ALA A 134 3.09 13.53 14.14
CA ALA A 134 2.73 12.53 15.14
C ALA A 134 1.56 11.62 14.68
N SER A 135 0.63 12.14 13.86
CA SER A 135 -0.58 11.43 13.47
C SER A 135 -1.05 11.80 12.07
N GLU A 136 -1.91 10.95 11.50
CA GLU A 136 -2.61 11.21 10.24
C GLU A 136 -3.50 12.44 10.31
N GLN A 137 -4.17 12.66 11.45
CA GLN A 137 -4.97 13.86 11.68
C GLN A 137 -4.13 15.14 11.52
N GLN A 138 -2.95 15.16 12.16
CA GLN A 138 -2.00 16.26 12.01
C GLN A 138 -1.53 16.42 10.56
N MET A 139 -1.31 15.30 9.85
CA MET A 139 -0.95 15.32 8.43
C MET A 139 -2.00 16.06 7.60
N ARG A 140 -3.28 15.75 7.80
CA ARG A 140 -4.40 16.40 7.11
C ARG A 140 -4.42 17.90 7.36
N GLU A 141 -4.33 18.30 8.62
CA GLU A 141 -4.36 19.72 9.03
C GLU A 141 -3.17 20.50 8.46
N VAL A 142 -1.97 19.96 8.60
CA VAL A 142 -0.75 20.64 8.16
C VAL A 142 -0.69 20.74 6.63
N VAL A 143 -1.03 19.68 5.90
CA VAL A 143 -1.03 19.69 4.43
C VAL A 143 -2.09 20.64 3.89
N ALA A 144 -3.28 20.69 4.50
CA ALA A 144 -4.36 21.59 4.09
C ALA A 144 -4.04 23.08 4.28
N ASN A 145 -3.16 23.41 5.24
CA ASN A 145 -2.85 24.78 5.62
C ASN A 145 -1.45 25.25 5.19
N THR A 146 -0.69 24.41 4.47
CA THR A 146 0.69 24.72 4.06
C THR A 146 0.81 24.69 2.55
N GLU A 147 1.02 25.83 1.93
CA GLU A 147 1.23 25.92 0.49
C GLU A 147 2.44 25.10 0.04
N GLY A 148 2.30 24.38 -1.07
CA GLY A 148 3.33 23.48 -1.61
C GLY A 148 3.51 22.17 -0.82
N ALA A 149 2.69 21.92 0.22
CA ALA A 149 2.77 20.71 1.02
C ALA A 149 2.42 19.44 0.25
N ILE A 150 3.12 18.37 0.60
CA ILE A 150 2.82 17.00 0.18
C ILE A 150 2.93 16.06 1.38
N GLY A 151 1.96 15.15 1.48
CA GLY A 151 1.88 14.11 2.51
C GLY A 151 1.19 12.86 1.98
N TYR A 152 0.78 11.99 2.88
CA TYR A 152 0.02 10.77 2.55
C TYR A 152 -0.89 10.40 3.74
N ILE A 153 -2.00 9.78 3.41
CA ILE A 153 -3.02 9.33 4.36
C ILE A 153 -3.53 7.95 3.96
N GLU A 154 -4.15 7.23 4.88
CA GLU A 154 -4.75 5.92 4.63
C GLU A 154 -6.24 6.03 4.31
N ASN A 155 -6.93 6.94 4.97
CA ASN A 155 -8.38 7.10 4.81
C ASN A 155 -8.71 8.38 4.02
N SER A 156 -9.41 8.21 2.89
CA SER A 156 -9.83 9.29 2.00
C SER A 156 -11.18 9.94 2.36
N ASP A 157 -11.86 9.47 3.41
CA ASP A 157 -13.24 9.90 3.71
C ASP A 157 -13.39 11.37 4.12
N GLU A 158 -12.30 12.04 4.51
CA GLU A 158 -12.26 13.46 4.88
C GLU A 158 -11.32 14.30 4.00
N LEU A 159 -11.49 14.26 2.69
CA LEU A 159 -10.65 14.98 1.72
C LEU A 159 -11.09 16.42 1.42
N SER A 160 -12.11 16.97 2.12
CA SER A 160 -12.74 18.24 1.75
C SER A 160 -11.79 19.46 1.62
N LYS A 161 -10.58 19.37 2.16
CA LYS A 161 -9.57 20.42 2.14
C LYS A 161 -8.23 19.98 1.56
N LEU A 162 -8.16 18.78 0.98
CA LEU A 162 -6.93 18.21 0.44
C LEU A 162 -7.13 17.86 -1.03
N LYS A 163 -6.05 17.88 -1.79
CA LYS A 163 -6.02 17.41 -3.17
C LYS A 163 -5.31 16.05 -3.23
N VAL A 164 -5.98 15.05 -3.76
CA VAL A 164 -5.38 13.73 -4.02
C VAL A 164 -4.57 13.79 -5.30
N ILE A 165 -3.36 13.24 -5.27
CA ILE A 165 -2.51 13.06 -6.43
C ILE A 165 -2.48 11.59 -6.84
N HIS A 166 -2.80 11.31 -8.09
CA HIS A 166 -2.68 9.97 -8.66
C HIS A 166 -1.23 9.63 -8.95
N VAL A 167 -0.78 8.48 -8.43
CA VAL A 167 0.58 7.98 -8.68
C VAL A 167 0.55 6.98 -9.83
N THR A 168 1.24 7.32 -10.92
CA THR A 168 1.39 6.48 -12.13
C THR A 168 2.76 5.81 -12.15
N GLN A 169 2.80 4.61 -12.77
CA GLN A 169 4.07 3.87 -12.95
C GLN A 169 4.93 4.47 -14.06
#